data_3a26d30a57cb2ca721a0b13ef3ca97aa
#
_entry.id   3a26d30a57cb2ca721a0b13ef3ca97aa
#
_cell.length_a   1.000
_cell.length_b   1.000
_cell.length_c   1.000
_cell.angle_alpha   90.00
_cell.angle_beta   90.00
_cell.angle_gamma   90.00
#
_symmetry.space_group_name_H-M   'P 1'
#
loop_
_entity.id
_entity.type
_entity.pdbx_description
1 polymer ?
#
loop_
_entity_poly.entity_id
_entity_poly.type
_entity_poly.pdbx_seq_one_letter_code
_entity_poly.pdbx_strand_id
1 'polypeptide(L)'
;TDNTIANNREIVKNVAVPAGIPVVTGEEGMCSGCGLATLSISYYDLGVKAAEMAYEILTNGADPAQMAIGYVTDGITEKYNADIAEALNITIPEDMVAIEN
;
A
#
# COMPACT_ATOMS: atom_id res chain seq x y z
N THR A 1 7.79 4.83 -0.20
CA THR A 1 7.88 3.79 -1.25
C THR A 1 8.88 4.19 -2.32
N ASP A 2 9.75 3.27 -2.68
CA ASP A 2 10.79 3.45 -3.67
C ASP A 2 10.98 2.13 -4.43
N ASN A 3 11.11 2.19 -5.75
CA ASN A 3 11.21 0.96 -6.57
C ASN A 3 12.48 0.15 -6.28
N THR A 4 13.56 0.82 -5.90
CA THR A 4 14.82 0.13 -5.53
C THR A 4 14.62 -0.68 -4.25
N ILE A 5 13.99 -0.09 -3.24
CA ILE A 5 13.66 -0.77 -1.98
C ILE A 5 12.62 -1.87 -2.23
N ALA A 6 11.58 -1.61 -3.00
CA ALA A 6 10.53 -2.58 -3.32
C ALA A 6 11.09 -3.83 -4.01
N ASN A 7 12.06 -3.65 -4.91
CA ASN A 7 12.74 -4.76 -5.58
C ASN A 7 13.74 -5.51 -4.68
N ASN A 8 14.11 -4.93 -3.55
CA ASN A 8 15.06 -5.48 -2.58
C ASN A 8 14.45 -5.70 -1.18
N ARG A 9 13.14 -5.87 -1.10
CA ARG A 9 12.41 -6.02 0.18
C ARG A 9 12.91 -7.19 1.04
N GLU A 10 13.41 -8.24 0.43
CA GLU A 10 14.05 -9.37 1.14
C GLU A 10 15.24 -8.92 2.01
N ILE A 11 16.03 -7.96 1.54
CA ILE A 11 17.15 -7.41 2.32
C ILE A 11 16.61 -6.72 3.58
N VAL A 12 15.54 -5.94 3.46
CA VAL A 12 14.91 -5.28 4.60
C VAL A 12 14.39 -6.31 5.59
N LYS A 13 13.67 -7.35 5.11
CA LYS A 13 13.15 -8.44 5.94
C LYS A 13 14.28 -9.13 6.72
N ASN A 14 15.35 -9.50 6.02
CA ASN A 14 16.47 -10.26 6.59
C ASN A 14 17.25 -9.49 7.66
N VAL A 15 17.12 -8.18 7.71
CA VAL A 15 17.72 -7.34 8.74
C VAL A 15 16.73 -7.00 9.85
N ALA A 16 15.53 -6.54 9.48
CA ALA A 16 14.56 -6.04 10.44
C ALA A 16 13.94 -7.13 11.30
N VAL A 17 13.53 -8.26 10.71
CA VAL A 17 12.86 -9.35 11.47
C VAL A 17 13.77 -9.97 12.53
N PRO A 18 15.02 -10.39 12.22
CA PRO A 18 15.93 -10.90 13.26
C PRO A 18 16.29 -9.87 14.33
N ALA A 19 16.28 -8.59 13.99
CA ALA A 19 16.50 -7.50 14.94
C ALA A 19 15.28 -7.16 15.81
N GLY A 20 14.12 -7.79 15.55
CA GLY A 20 12.88 -7.51 16.27
C GLY A 20 12.28 -6.14 15.94
N ILE A 21 12.59 -5.58 14.75
CA ILE A 21 12.16 -4.24 14.35
C ILE A 21 10.93 -4.35 13.44
N PRO A 22 9.75 -3.86 13.85
CA PRO A 22 8.59 -3.79 12.98
C PRO A 22 8.78 -2.70 11.91
N VAL A 23 8.42 -3.03 10.66
CA VAL A 23 8.49 -2.11 9.53
C VAL A 23 7.08 -1.79 9.08
N VAL A 24 6.72 -0.51 9.01
CA VAL A 24 5.47 -0.05 8.39
C VAL A 24 5.78 0.41 6.97
N THR A 25 5.01 -0.08 6.01
CA THR A 25 5.26 0.17 4.60
C THR A 25 4.15 1.02 3.97
N GLY A 26 4.46 1.67 2.87
CA GLY A 26 3.52 2.57 2.19
C GLY A 26 2.56 1.88 1.21
N GLU A 27 2.70 0.56 1.00
CA GLU A 27 1.81 -0.21 0.12
C GLU A 27 1.87 -1.72 0.40
N GLU A 28 0.87 -2.44 -0.10
CA GLU A 28 0.62 -3.85 0.22
C GLU A 28 1.73 -4.80 -0.26
N GLY A 29 2.28 -4.59 -1.45
CA GLY A 29 3.33 -5.45 -2.00
C GLY A 29 4.63 -5.40 -1.19
N MET A 30 4.99 -4.24 -0.66
CA MET A 30 6.10 -4.12 0.28
C MET A 30 5.77 -4.75 1.63
N CYS A 31 4.54 -4.56 2.13
CA CYS A 31 4.10 -5.15 3.38
C CYS A 31 4.15 -6.68 3.31
N SER A 32 3.64 -7.26 2.25
CA SER A 32 3.73 -8.71 1.98
C SER A 32 5.18 -9.22 2.01
N GLY A 33 6.14 -8.45 1.49
CA GLY A 33 7.54 -8.85 1.40
C GLY A 33 8.36 -8.62 2.67
N CYS A 34 8.18 -7.51 3.37
CA CYS A 34 9.04 -7.12 4.49
C CYS A 34 8.36 -6.32 5.60
N GLY A 35 7.12 -5.89 5.42
CA GLY A 35 6.42 -5.04 6.37
C GLY A 35 5.54 -5.80 7.35
N LEU A 36 5.37 -5.26 8.55
CA LEU A 36 4.40 -5.72 9.51
C LEU A 36 2.99 -5.24 9.16
N ALA A 37 2.88 -3.96 8.82
CA ALA A 37 1.60 -3.29 8.57
C ALA A 37 1.70 -2.24 7.48
N THR A 38 0.56 -1.94 6.86
CA THR A 38 0.41 -0.89 5.86
C THR A 38 -0.98 -0.28 5.91
N LEU A 39 -1.07 0.99 5.58
CA LEU A 39 -2.31 1.66 5.23
C LEU A 39 -2.34 1.73 3.70
N SER A 40 -3.03 0.78 3.08
CA SER A 40 -2.94 0.57 1.64
C SER A 40 -4.12 1.17 0.89
N ILE A 41 -3.81 1.82 -0.22
CA ILE A 41 -4.79 2.17 -1.25
C ILE A 41 -4.91 1.04 -2.27
N SER A 42 -6.08 0.92 -2.89
CA SER A 42 -6.28 0.03 -4.02
C SER A 42 -5.70 0.65 -5.30
N TYR A 43 -4.73 0.01 -5.92
CA TYR A 43 -4.25 0.44 -7.25
C TYR A 43 -5.31 0.31 -8.33
N TYR A 44 -6.27 -0.61 -8.17
CA TYR A 44 -7.43 -0.70 -9.05
C TYR A 44 -8.27 0.58 -8.97
N ASP A 45 -8.62 1.03 -7.77
CA ASP A 45 -9.41 2.27 -7.56
C ASP A 45 -8.66 3.51 -8.03
N LEU A 46 -7.33 3.53 -7.88
CA LEU A 46 -6.50 4.58 -8.44
C LEU A 46 -6.58 4.60 -9.98
N GLY A 47 -6.58 3.43 -10.61
CA GLY A 47 -6.79 3.28 -12.05
C GLY A 47 -8.18 3.74 -12.49
N VAL A 48 -9.23 3.40 -11.76
CA VAL A 48 -10.60 3.87 -12.00
C VAL A 48 -10.66 5.40 -11.91
N LYS A 49 -10.06 5.99 -10.87
CA LYS A 49 -10.00 7.45 -10.72
C LYS A 49 -9.28 8.14 -11.87
N ALA A 50 -8.17 7.59 -12.31
CA ALA A 50 -7.44 8.09 -13.46
C ALA A 50 -8.27 8.01 -14.76
N ALA A 51 -9.00 6.91 -14.94
CA ALA A 51 -9.89 6.73 -16.11
C ALA A 51 -11.07 7.71 -16.08
N GLU A 52 -11.67 7.99 -14.93
CA GLU A 52 -12.72 9.01 -14.80
C GLU A 52 -12.20 10.41 -15.20
N MET A 53 -11.02 10.78 -14.73
CA MET A 53 -10.39 12.05 -15.09
C MET A 53 -10.06 12.12 -16.59
N ALA A 54 -9.55 11.03 -17.18
CA ALA A 54 -9.30 10.94 -18.62
C ALA A 54 -10.61 11.05 -19.43
N TYR A 55 -11.68 10.44 -18.97
CA TYR A 55 -13.00 10.54 -19.60
C TYR A 55 -13.51 11.99 -19.63
N GLU A 56 -13.38 12.74 -18.54
CA GLU A 56 -13.74 14.16 -18.49
C GLU A 56 -12.95 14.98 -19.49
N ILE A 57 -11.65 14.73 -19.64
CA ILE A 57 -10.78 15.42 -20.60
C ILE A 57 -11.20 15.08 -22.04
N LEU A 58 -11.35 13.81 -22.36
CA LEU A 58 -11.55 13.34 -23.73
C LEU A 58 -12.99 13.54 -24.23
N THR A 59 -13.99 13.46 -23.36
CA THR A 59 -15.40 13.49 -23.71
C THR A 59 -16.06 14.82 -23.41
N ASN A 60 -15.77 15.42 -22.26
CA ASN A 60 -16.42 16.65 -21.78
C ASN A 60 -15.56 17.90 -21.95
N GLY A 61 -14.36 17.77 -22.54
CA GLY A 61 -13.48 18.91 -22.82
C GLY A 61 -12.89 19.57 -21.58
N ALA A 62 -12.76 18.84 -20.47
CA ALA A 62 -12.11 19.35 -19.29
C ALA A 62 -10.65 19.70 -19.57
N ASP A 63 -10.19 20.84 -19.05
CA ASP A 63 -8.81 21.27 -19.18
C ASP A 63 -7.98 20.72 -18.02
N PRO A 64 -6.99 19.86 -18.29
CA PRO A 64 -6.13 19.31 -17.23
C PRO A 64 -5.47 20.38 -16.35
N ALA A 65 -5.17 21.55 -16.89
CA ALA A 65 -4.58 22.65 -16.14
C ALA A 65 -5.53 23.25 -15.08
N GLN A 66 -6.83 23.03 -15.23
CA GLN A 66 -7.86 23.51 -14.30
C GLN A 66 -8.42 22.40 -13.41
N MET A 67 -8.06 21.14 -13.66
CA MET A 67 -8.51 20.02 -12.86
C MET A 67 -7.74 19.94 -11.55
N ALA A 68 -8.46 19.65 -10.45
CA ALA A 68 -7.81 19.34 -9.17
C ALA A 68 -7.10 17.99 -9.24
N ILE A 69 -6.05 17.82 -8.43
CA ILE A 69 -5.41 16.51 -8.24
C ILE A 69 -6.44 15.56 -7.66
N GLY A 70 -6.62 14.40 -8.29
CA GLY A 70 -7.50 13.33 -7.78
C GLY A 70 -6.81 12.49 -6.71
N TYR A 71 -7.54 12.22 -5.64
CA TYR A 71 -7.10 11.30 -4.58
C TYR A 71 -8.09 10.16 -4.44
N VAL A 72 -7.60 8.97 -4.15
CA VAL A 72 -8.42 7.85 -3.68
C VAL A 72 -8.51 7.96 -2.17
N THR A 73 -9.69 8.29 -1.66
CA THR A 73 -9.95 8.48 -0.23
C THR A 73 -10.81 7.39 0.37
N ASP A 74 -11.52 6.65 -0.48
CA ASP A 74 -12.39 5.54 -0.10
C ASP A 74 -11.66 4.20 -0.26
N GLY A 75 -12.05 3.21 0.51
CA GLY A 75 -11.47 1.87 0.41
C GLY A 75 -10.03 1.73 0.93
N ILE A 76 -9.55 2.71 1.69
CA ILE A 76 -8.27 2.59 2.39
C ILE A 76 -8.43 1.53 3.47
N THR A 77 -7.58 0.51 3.44
CA THR A 77 -7.64 -0.61 4.38
C THR A 77 -6.35 -0.72 5.17
N GLU A 78 -6.49 -0.88 6.47
CA GLU A 78 -5.37 -1.23 7.36
C GLU A 78 -5.10 -2.72 7.21
N LYS A 79 -3.94 -3.06 6.67
CA LYS A 79 -3.53 -4.44 6.42
C LYS A 79 -2.26 -4.81 7.16
N TYR A 80 -2.09 -6.09 7.45
CA TYR A 80 -0.90 -6.61 8.12
C TYR A 80 -0.42 -7.92 7.52
N ASN A 81 0.85 -8.22 7.73
CA ASN A 81 1.49 -9.48 7.35
C ASN A 81 1.50 -10.42 8.57
N ALA A 82 0.70 -11.47 8.51
CA ALA A 82 0.53 -12.41 9.61
C ALA A 82 1.82 -13.15 9.97
N ASP A 83 2.62 -13.55 9.00
CA ASP A 83 3.89 -14.27 9.22
C ASP A 83 4.91 -13.39 9.97
N ILE A 84 4.98 -12.11 9.61
CA ILE A 84 5.88 -11.16 10.29
C ILE A 84 5.35 -10.80 11.67
N ALA A 85 4.04 -10.67 11.84
CA ALA A 85 3.44 -10.44 13.16
C ALA A 85 3.77 -11.59 14.12
N GLU A 86 3.64 -12.83 13.65
CA GLU A 86 4.01 -14.02 14.42
C GLU A 86 5.52 -14.05 14.74
N ALA A 87 6.37 -13.82 13.75
CA ALA A 87 7.82 -13.82 13.92
C ALA A 87 8.31 -12.76 14.92
N LEU A 88 7.63 -11.61 14.98
CA LEU A 88 7.92 -10.52 15.92
C LEU A 88 7.18 -10.65 17.26
N ASN A 89 6.29 -11.65 17.40
CA ASN A 89 5.41 -11.84 18.55
C ASN A 89 4.59 -10.57 18.88
N ILE A 90 4.03 -9.95 17.85
CA ILE A 90 3.21 -8.74 17.96
C ILE A 90 1.75 -9.11 17.82
N THR A 91 0.93 -8.67 18.78
CA THR A 91 -0.53 -8.79 18.71
C THR A 91 -1.09 -7.73 17.81
N ILE A 92 -1.87 -8.15 16.82
CA ILE A 92 -2.51 -7.26 15.85
C ILE A 92 -3.91 -6.86 16.32
N PRO A 93 -4.33 -5.60 16.17
CA PRO A 93 -5.70 -5.18 16.40
C PRO A 93 -6.72 -5.96 15.54
N GLU A 94 -7.93 -6.18 16.09
CA GLU A 94 -8.95 -7.01 15.43
C GLU A 94 -9.55 -6.38 14.16
N ASP A 95 -9.41 -5.07 14.01
CA ASP A 95 -9.90 -4.29 12.87
C ASP A 95 -8.97 -4.31 11.65
N MET A 96 -7.76 -4.80 11.80
CA MET A 96 -6.82 -4.95 10.68
C MET A 96 -7.07 -6.23 9.88
N VAL A 97 -6.85 -6.15 8.57
CA VAL A 97 -7.05 -7.27 7.64
C VAL A 97 -5.72 -7.92 7.29
N ALA A 98 -5.65 -9.24 7.40
CA ALA A 98 -4.46 -9.97 6.96
C ALA A 98 -4.28 -9.87 5.44
N ILE A 99 -3.04 -9.68 4.99
CA ILE A 99 -2.69 -9.77 3.58
C ILE A 99 -2.75 -11.25 3.18
N GLU A 100 -3.49 -11.54 2.13
CA GLU A 100 -3.48 -12.88 1.51
C GLU A 100 -2.20 -13.05 0.69
N ASN A 101 -1.43 -14.04 1.04
CA ASN A 101 -0.19 -14.41 0.34
C ASN A 101 -0.45 -15.52 -0.68
#